data_294d56537508e8e106e0223bbca620b7
#
_entry.id   294d56537508e8e106e0223bbca620b7
#
_cell.length_a   1.000
_cell.length_b   1.000
_cell.length_c   1.000
_cell.angle_alpha   90.00
_cell.angle_beta   90.00
_cell.angle_gamma   90.00
#
_symmetry.space_group_name_H-M   'P 1'
#
loop_
_entity.id
_entity.type
_entity.pdbx_description
1 polymer ?
#
loop_
_entity_poly.entity_id
_entity_poly.type
_entity_poly.pdbx_seq_one_letter_code
_entity_poly.pdbx_strand_id
1 'polypeptide(L)' 'MNDRIAFVKYLFDGSQEDFNRVLSQLNSFKTSEEAIVFINDFVKPDYDWSKKEEFEHRLINLVERKFL' A
#
# COMPACT_ATOMS: atom_id res chain seq x y z
N MET A 1 -7.74 -5.89 -15.36
CA MET A 1 -8.30 -5.11 -14.27
C MET A 1 -7.19 -4.31 -13.61
N ASN A 2 -7.40 -3.04 -13.36
CA ASN A 2 -6.32 -2.17 -12.89
C ASN A 2 -6.48 -1.84 -11.41
N ASP A 3 -5.87 -2.67 -10.56
CA ASP A 3 -5.95 -2.50 -9.12
C ASP A 3 -5.28 -1.21 -8.64
N ARG A 4 -4.31 -0.68 -9.40
CA ARG A 4 -3.65 0.57 -9.04
C ARG A 4 -4.63 1.73 -8.95
N ILE A 5 -5.55 1.82 -9.90
CA ILE A 5 -6.55 2.89 -9.89
C ILE A 5 -7.41 2.79 -8.63
N ALA A 6 -7.81 1.57 -8.27
CA ALA A 6 -8.60 1.35 -7.06
C ALA A 6 -7.83 1.72 -5.80
N PHE A 7 -6.54 1.35 -5.74
CA PHE A 7 -5.71 1.69 -4.58
C PHE A 7 -5.58 3.20 -4.43
N VAL A 8 -5.29 3.91 -5.51
CA VAL A 8 -5.17 5.36 -5.46
C VAL A 8 -6.49 5.99 -5.01
N LYS A 9 -7.59 5.54 -5.60
CA LYS A 9 -8.90 6.12 -5.32
C LYS A 9 -9.37 5.84 -3.91
N TYR A 10 -9.21 4.61 -3.42
CA TYR A 10 -9.81 4.20 -2.15
C TYR A 10 -8.85 4.21 -0.98
N LEU A 11 -7.58 3.94 -1.20
CA LEU A 11 -6.61 3.90 -0.10
C LEU A 11 -5.86 5.23 0.08
N PHE A 12 -5.72 5.99 -0.99
CA PHE A 12 -4.93 7.23 -0.96
C PHE A 12 -5.75 8.46 -1.32
N ASP A 13 -7.07 8.37 -1.20
CA ASP A 13 -7.99 9.49 -1.45
C ASP A 13 -7.80 10.16 -2.81
N GLY A 14 -7.41 9.37 -3.81
CA GLY A 14 -7.18 9.86 -5.15
C GLY A 14 -5.83 10.50 -5.39
N SER A 15 -4.93 10.45 -4.41
CA SER A 15 -3.61 11.07 -4.55
C SER A 15 -2.62 10.12 -5.22
N GLN A 16 -2.39 10.33 -6.51
CA GLN A 16 -1.41 9.55 -7.26
C GLN A 16 0.01 9.77 -6.74
N GLU A 17 0.31 10.98 -6.28
CA GLU A 17 1.63 11.30 -5.75
C GLU A 17 1.94 10.50 -4.50
N ASP A 18 0.98 10.41 -3.58
CA ASP A 18 1.16 9.66 -2.35
C ASP A 18 1.34 8.16 -2.65
N PHE A 19 0.55 7.65 -3.58
CA PHE A 19 0.67 6.26 -3.99
C PHE A 19 2.06 5.97 -4.57
N ASN A 20 2.54 6.85 -5.45
CA ASN A 20 3.87 6.69 -6.04
C ASN A 20 4.97 6.76 -4.99
N ARG A 21 4.82 7.66 -4.02
CA ARG A 21 5.78 7.79 -2.93
C ARG A 21 5.85 6.52 -2.09
N VAL A 22 4.69 5.97 -1.74
CA VAL A 22 4.63 4.73 -0.97
C VAL A 22 5.25 3.58 -1.76
N LEU A 23 4.94 3.47 -3.05
CA LEU A 23 5.53 2.43 -3.89
C LEU A 23 7.06 2.54 -3.94
N SER A 24 7.58 3.76 -4.03
CA SER A 24 9.03 3.97 -4.03
C SER A 24 9.66 3.48 -2.73
N GLN A 25 9.02 3.78 -1.61
CA GLN A 25 9.50 3.31 -0.30
C GLN A 25 9.42 1.78 -0.22
N LEU A 26 8.33 1.20 -0.67
CA LEU A 26 8.18 -0.25 -0.66
C LEU A 26 9.25 -0.94 -1.50
N ASN A 27 9.66 -0.33 -2.60
CA ASN A 27 10.70 -0.87 -3.45
C ASN A 27 12.08 -0.84 -2.79
N SER A 28 12.28 0.01 -1.80
CA SER A 28 13.58 0.14 -1.12
C SER A 28 13.78 -0.91 -0.03
N PHE A 29 12.73 -1.58 0.41
CA PHE A 29 12.84 -2.60 1.45
C PHE A 29 13.35 -3.92 0.90
N LYS A 30 14.03 -4.69 1.74
CA LYS A 30 14.60 -5.98 1.35
C LYS A 30 13.67 -7.16 1.60
N THR A 31 12.73 -7.01 2.52
CA THR A 31 11.80 -8.09 2.88
C THR A 31 10.37 -7.57 2.90
N SER A 32 9.42 -8.51 2.73
CA SER A 32 8.01 -8.15 2.82
C SER A 32 7.62 -7.71 4.22
N GLU A 33 8.25 -8.26 5.25
CA GLU A 33 7.97 -7.86 6.63
C GLU A 33 8.25 -6.37 6.85
N GLU A 34 9.39 -5.90 6.37
CA GLU A 34 9.73 -4.48 6.49
C GLU A 34 8.71 -3.61 5.77
N ALA A 35 8.30 -4.02 4.58
CA ALA A 35 7.31 -3.28 3.81
C ALA A 35 5.97 -3.23 4.54
N ILE A 36 5.54 -4.34 5.11
CA ILE A 36 4.27 -4.41 5.83
C ILE A 36 4.31 -3.54 7.08
N VAL A 37 5.41 -3.58 7.82
CA VAL A 37 5.59 -2.72 8.99
C VAL A 37 5.52 -1.25 8.59
N PHE A 38 6.15 -0.89 7.50
CA PHE A 38 6.09 0.49 6.99
C PHE A 38 4.64 0.90 6.72
N ILE A 39 3.87 0.04 6.07
CA ILE A 39 2.48 0.34 5.76
C ILE A 39 1.68 0.53 7.06
N ASN A 40 1.85 -0.37 8.02
CA ASN A 40 1.09 -0.31 9.26
C ASN A 40 1.47 0.88 10.14
N ASP A 41 2.74 1.25 10.18
CA ASP A 41 3.23 2.28 11.09
C ASP A 41 3.20 3.68 10.50
N PHE A 42 3.37 3.82 9.19
CA PHE A 42 3.53 5.13 8.56
C PHE A 42 2.44 5.48 7.55
N VAL A 43 1.83 4.49 6.92
CA VAL A 43 0.81 4.77 5.91
C VAL A 43 -0.58 4.75 6.52
N LYS A 44 -0.92 3.72 7.28
CA LYS A 44 -2.25 3.60 7.86
C LYS A 44 -2.64 4.74 8.82
N PRO A 45 -1.71 5.29 9.63
CA PRO A 45 -2.07 6.42 10.48
C PRO A 45 -2.50 7.68 9.71
N ASP A 46 -2.00 7.84 8.49
CA ASP A 46 -2.37 8.99 7.65
C ASP A 46 -3.70 8.79 6.92
N TYR A 47 -4.13 7.54 6.77
CA TYR A 47 -5.33 7.19 6.04
C TYR A 47 -6.17 6.22 6.86
N ASP A 48 -7.47 6.44 6.91
CA ASP A 48 -8.37 5.52 7.60
C ASP A 48 -8.78 4.38 6.67
N TRP A 49 -8.11 3.25 6.79
CA TRP A 49 -8.40 2.06 5.98
C TRP A 49 -9.33 1.08 6.69
N SER A 50 -9.87 1.46 7.84
CA SER A 50 -10.70 0.54 8.63
C SER A 50 -11.92 0.02 7.86
N LYS A 51 -12.43 0.80 6.93
CA LYS A 51 -13.57 0.41 6.10
C LYS A 51 -13.16 -0.09 4.72
N LYS A 52 -11.86 -0.23 4.50
CA LYS A 52 -11.31 -0.59 3.19
C LYS A 52 -10.34 -1.76 3.30
N GLU A 53 -10.63 -2.69 4.21
CA GLU A 53 -9.77 -3.83 4.47
C GLU A 53 -9.53 -4.68 3.23
N GLU A 54 -10.52 -4.81 2.37
CA GLU A 54 -10.37 -5.59 1.14
C GLU A 54 -9.26 -5.04 0.27
N PHE A 55 -9.21 -3.72 0.11
CA PHE A 55 -8.17 -3.09 -0.69
C PHE A 55 -6.82 -3.16 -0.01
N GLU A 56 -6.80 -3.01 1.31
CA GLU A 56 -5.57 -3.17 2.08
C GLU A 56 -4.99 -4.57 1.89
N HIS A 57 -5.82 -5.60 2.00
CA HIS A 57 -5.37 -6.98 1.80
C HIS A 57 -4.79 -7.20 0.42
N ARG A 58 -5.42 -6.63 -0.61
CA ARG A 58 -4.93 -6.74 -1.97
C ARG A 58 -3.57 -6.08 -2.14
N LEU A 59 -3.40 -4.90 -1.54
CA LEU A 59 -2.13 -4.20 -1.60
C LEU A 59 -1.04 -5.00 -0.90
N ILE A 60 -1.32 -5.53 0.28
CA ILE A 60 -0.37 -6.33 1.02
C ILE A 60 0.00 -7.60 0.24
N ASN A 61 -0.97 -8.25 -0.41
CA ASN A 61 -0.69 -9.40 -1.26
C ASN A 61 0.26 -9.06 -2.39
N LEU A 62 0.07 -7.90 -3.02
CA LEU A 62 0.97 -7.46 -4.08
C LEU A 62 2.38 -7.24 -3.55
N VAL A 63 2.49 -6.64 -2.37
CA VAL A 63 3.78 -6.41 -1.73
C VAL A 63 4.47 -7.75 -1.46
N GLU A 64 3.75 -8.71 -0.87
CA GLU A 64 4.32 -10.02 -0.57
C GLU A 64 4.79 -10.74 -1.83
N ARG A 65 4.01 -10.68 -2.91
CA ARG A 65 4.38 -11.31 -4.17
C ARG A 65 5.69 -10.76 -4.73
N LYS A 66 5.92 -9.48 -4.51
CA LYS A 66 7.13 -8.85 -5.02
C LYS A 66 8.39 -9.45 -4.42
N PHE A 67 8.30 -9.92 -3.17
CA PHE A 67 9.46 -10.47 -2.45
C PHE A 67 9.56 -12.00 -2.55
N LEU A 68 8.64 -12.63 -3.27
CA LEU A 68 8.75 -14.05 -3.57
C LEU A 68 9.68 -14.26 -4.77
#